data_3d41b705d0b5181235e517ecd5df364d
#
_entry.id   3d41b705d0b5181235e517ecd5df364d
#
_cell.length_a   1.000
_cell.length_b   1.000
_cell.length_c   1.000
_cell.angle_alpha   90.00
_cell.angle_beta   90.00
_cell.angle_gamma   90.00
#
_symmetry.space_group_name_H-M   'P 1'
#
loop_
_entity.id
_entity.type
_entity.pdbx_description
1 polymer ?
#
loop_
_entity_poly.entity_id
_entity_poly.type
_entity_poly.pdbx_seq_one_letter_code
_entity_poly.pdbx_strand_id
1 'polypeptide(L)'
;MKSFFNNKAQTLINLEIKKGKIPKLIKINFNDYFKNKKKFLNKISVLFRNKKIIIRSSFSNEDTNRSSNAGKYESYLNIKYNDVNEIDLKIKRLSRLKNQIRGENFFVQEMVKDVSFSGVVLTRNLENYTKCININFFDGKNTEAVTSGKTETKSILFFENDRFKIPKKFLNIYLCVKEIIQFTNEPDLDIEFAVNKKGLVSILQVRKIVIPKKYKKINLDYKNLFLN
;
A
#
# COMPACT_ATOMS: atom_id res chain seq x y z
N MET A 1 -11.62 -12.73 16.94
CA MET A 1 -11.63 -11.46 16.17
C MET A 1 -11.07 -11.71 14.78
N LYS A 2 -11.76 -11.28 13.70
CA LYS A 2 -11.19 -11.32 12.34
C LYS A 2 -10.01 -10.34 12.29
N SER A 3 -8.87 -10.76 11.76
CA SER A 3 -7.71 -9.88 11.57
C SER A 3 -8.12 -8.66 10.72
N PHE A 4 -7.71 -7.45 11.12
CA PHE A 4 -7.87 -6.24 10.31
C PHE A 4 -7.13 -6.39 8.96
N PHE A 5 -5.92 -6.95 9.02
CA PHE A 5 -5.10 -7.20 7.86
C PHE A 5 -5.55 -8.49 7.17
N ASN A 6 -6.13 -8.33 5.98
CA ASN A 6 -6.56 -9.41 5.12
C ASN A 6 -5.72 -9.40 3.84
N ASN A 7 -6.36 -9.32 2.68
CA ASN A 7 -5.70 -9.02 1.41
C ASN A 7 -5.61 -7.51 1.18
N LYS A 8 -4.76 -7.08 0.26
CA LYS A 8 -4.47 -5.66 -0.06
C LYS A 8 -5.72 -4.79 -0.20
N ALA A 9 -6.70 -5.25 -0.99
CA ALA A 9 -7.92 -4.49 -1.22
C ALA A 9 -8.77 -4.35 0.04
N GLN A 10 -8.95 -5.44 0.80
CA GLN A 10 -9.81 -5.44 1.97
C GLN A 10 -9.23 -4.59 3.10
N THR A 11 -7.91 -4.61 3.29
CA THR A 11 -7.24 -3.74 4.27
C THR A 11 -7.50 -2.26 3.96
N LEU A 12 -7.38 -1.85 2.68
CA LEU A 12 -7.67 -0.47 2.28
C LEU A 12 -9.15 -0.10 2.42
N ILE A 13 -10.07 -1.03 2.11
CA ILE A 13 -11.52 -0.79 2.25
C ILE A 13 -11.92 -0.59 3.72
N ASN A 14 -11.28 -1.31 4.64
CA ASN A 14 -11.58 -1.24 6.06
C ASN A 14 -10.92 -0.05 6.76
N LEU A 15 -9.96 0.63 6.10
CA LEU A 15 -9.20 1.72 6.69
C LEU A 15 -9.95 3.04 6.64
N GLU A 16 -10.21 3.64 7.79
CA GLU A 16 -10.83 4.96 7.93
C GLU A 16 -9.80 5.95 8.48
N ILE A 17 -9.43 6.95 7.68
CA ILE A 17 -8.42 7.96 8.02
C ILE A 17 -8.91 9.37 7.65
N LYS A 18 -8.49 10.36 8.45
CA LYS A 18 -8.79 11.80 8.25
C LYS A 18 -7.58 12.59 7.81
N LYS A 19 -6.36 12.16 8.17
CA LYS A 19 -5.09 12.85 7.85
C LYS A 19 -4.57 12.55 6.44
N GLY A 20 -5.19 11.61 5.77
CA GLY A 20 -4.92 11.24 4.38
C GLY A 20 -6.20 10.78 3.69
N LYS A 21 -6.06 10.19 2.51
CA LYS A 21 -7.18 9.55 1.80
C LYS A 21 -6.79 8.18 1.25
N ILE A 22 -7.80 7.34 1.08
CA ILE A 22 -7.70 6.13 0.27
C ILE A 22 -8.24 6.47 -1.12
N PRO A 23 -7.45 6.35 -2.21
CA PRO A 23 -7.97 6.51 -3.57
C PRO A 23 -9.14 5.55 -3.79
N LYS A 24 -10.18 6.03 -4.47
CA LYS A 24 -11.38 5.24 -4.74
C LYS A 24 -11.00 3.88 -5.33
N LEU A 25 -11.58 2.80 -4.81
CA LEU A 25 -11.30 1.46 -5.27
C LEU A 25 -12.54 0.57 -5.28
N ILE A 26 -12.48 -0.49 -6.09
CA ILE A 26 -13.46 -1.57 -6.10
C ILE A 26 -12.74 -2.91 -6.12
N LYS A 27 -13.08 -3.78 -5.17
CA LYS A 27 -12.63 -5.18 -5.14
C LYS A 27 -13.60 -6.05 -5.93
N ILE A 28 -13.07 -6.93 -6.76
CA ILE A 28 -13.85 -7.81 -7.64
C ILE A 28 -13.29 -9.23 -7.54
N ASN A 29 -14.17 -10.20 -7.36
CA ASN A 29 -13.80 -11.61 -7.41
C ASN A 29 -13.58 -12.04 -8.87
N PHE A 30 -12.54 -12.83 -9.17
CA PHE A 30 -12.26 -13.27 -10.53
C PHE A 30 -13.40 -14.12 -11.13
N ASN A 31 -13.98 -15.05 -10.36
CA ASN A 31 -15.07 -15.88 -10.86
C ASN A 31 -16.30 -15.04 -11.22
N ASP A 32 -16.64 -14.05 -10.39
CA ASP A 32 -17.78 -13.15 -10.64
C ASP A 32 -17.53 -12.29 -11.89
N TYR A 33 -16.28 -11.80 -12.04
CA TYR A 33 -15.88 -11.05 -13.22
C TYR A 33 -16.06 -11.88 -14.51
N PHE A 34 -15.53 -13.11 -14.55
CA PHE A 34 -15.62 -13.95 -15.75
C PHE A 34 -17.05 -14.38 -16.07
N LYS A 35 -17.91 -14.58 -15.05
CA LYS A 35 -19.34 -14.86 -15.25
C LYS A 35 -20.11 -13.66 -15.79
N ASN A 36 -19.77 -12.44 -15.38
CA ASN A 36 -20.53 -11.22 -15.65
C ASN A 36 -19.65 -10.09 -16.20
N LYS A 37 -18.73 -10.40 -17.08
CA LYS A 37 -17.70 -9.50 -17.60
C LYS A 37 -18.25 -8.15 -18.03
N LYS A 38 -19.27 -8.10 -18.90
CA LYS A 38 -19.87 -6.86 -19.42
C LYS A 38 -20.37 -5.95 -18.30
N LYS A 39 -21.03 -6.51 -17.28
CA LYS A 39 -21.52 -5.79 -16.10
C LYS A 39 -20.36 -5.13 -15.34
N PHE A 40 -19.25 -5.84 -15.09
CA PHE A 40 -18.13 -5.30 -14.33
C PHE A 40 -17.33 -4.27 -15.13
N LEU A 41 -17.12 -4.47 -16.43
CA LEU A 41 -16.48 -3.48 -17.29
C LEU A 41 -17.27 -2.17 -17.32
N ASN A 42 -18.59 -2.24 -17.46
CA ASN A 42 -19.44 -1.06 -17.37
C ASN A 42 -19.37 -0.39 -15.99
N LYS A 43 -19.41 -1.18 -14.90
CA LYS A 43 -19.27 -0.65 -13.53
C LYS A 43 -17.93 0.08 -13.34
N ILE A 44 -16.82 -0.46 -13.85
CA ILE A 44 -15.51 0.19 -13.80
C ILE A 44 -15.53 1.51 -14.57
N SER A 45 -16.04 1.50 -15.81
CA SER A 45 -16.10 2.70 -16.66
C SER A 45 -16.93 3.82 -16.03
N VAL A 46 -18.05 3.50 -15.41
CA VAL A 46 -18.89 4.48 -14.71
C VAL A 46 -18.22 4.99 -13.43
N LEU A 47 -17.69 4.07 -12.60
CA LEU A 47 -17.13 4.39 -11.29
C LEU A 47 -15.89 5.29 -11.38
N PHE A 48 -15.06 5.09 -12.42
CA PHE A 48 -13.79 5.79 -12.63
C PHE A 48 -13.82 6.77 -13.81
N ARG A 49 -15.02 7.28 -14.16
CA ARG A 49 -15.19 8.22 -15.28
C ARG A 49 -14.16 9.36 -15.21
N ASN A 50 -13.49 9.63 -16.34
CA ASN A 50 -12.46 10.67 -16.49
C ASN A 50 -11.22 10.49 -15.62
N LYS A 51 -10.93 9.26 -15.18
CA LYS A 51 -9.76 8.91 -14.36
C LYS A 51 -8.86 7.91 -15.09
N LYS A 52 -7.58 7.93 -14.76
CA LYS A 52 -6.71 6.78 -14.97
C LYS A 52 -6.86 5.82 -13.81
N ILE A 53 -6.73 4.53 -14.07
CA ILE A 53 -6.88 3.47 -13.09
C ILE A 53 -5.65 2.58 -13.03
N ILE A 54 -5.54 1.89 -11.91
CA ILE A 54 -4.59 0.82 -11.65
C ILE A 54 -5.39 -0.46 -11.45
N ILE A 55 -4.93 -1.57 -12.02
CA ILE A 55 -5.48 -2.90 -11.76
C ILE A 55 -4.40 -3.69 -11.03
N ARG A 56 -4.74 -4.21 -9.85
CA ARG A 56 -3.80 -4.89 -8.95
C ARG A 56 -4.38 -6.22 -8.49
N SER A 57 -3.51 -7.22 -8.32
CA SER A 57 -3.88 -8.46 -7.63
C SER A 57 -4.23 -8.19 -6.15
N SER A 58 -5.07 -9.04 -5.58
CA SER A 58 -5.41 -9.06 -4.16
C SER A 58 -5.67 -10.50 -3.72
N PHE A 59 -4.63 -11.32 -3.87
CA PHE A 59 -4.71 -12.74 -3.53
C PHE A 59 -4.62 -12.95 -2.02
N SER A 60 -5.26 -14.02 -1.53
CA SER A 60 -5.32 -14.34 -0.10
C SER A 60 -3.96 -14.64 0.53
N ASN A 61 -2.96 -15.07 -0.26
CA ASN A 61 -1.64 -15.48 0.21
C ASN A 61 -0.52 -14.49 -0.14
N GLU A 62 -0.84 -13.27 -0.60
CA GLU A 62 0.17 -12.26 -0.94
C GLU A 62 0.94 -11.79 0.29
N ASP A 63 0.28 -11.73 1.44
CA ASP A 63 0.81 -11.21 2.70
C ASP A 63 1.21 -12.32 3.69
N THR A 64 1.36 -13.59 3.24
CA THR A 64 1.80 -14.66 4.12
C THR A 64 3.29 -14.65 4.40
N ASN A 65 3.60 -14.71 5.61
CA ASN A 65 4.70 -14.64 6.56
C ASN A 65 6.06 -15.22 6.18
N ARG A 66 6.42 -15.58 4.95
CA ARG A 66 7.67 -16.35 4.72
C ARG A 66 8.59 -15.91 3.60
N SER A 67 8.19 -15.01 2.77
CA SER A 67 9.11 -14.36 1.81
C SER A 67 8.53 -13.02 1.40
N SER A 68 9.37 -12.01 1.32
CA SER A 68 9.05 -10.77 0.60
C SER A 68 8.87 -11.13 -0.88
N ASN A 69 7.66 -11.51 -1.26
CA ASN A 69 7.27 -11.70 -2.66
C ASN A 69 7.14 -10.32 -3.38
N ALA A 70 7.95 -9.35 -2.96
CA ALA A 70 8.06 -8.06 -3.61
C ALA A 70 8.44 -8.30 -5.09
N GLY A 71 7.56 -7.88 -6.00
CA GLY A 71 7.78 -8.06 -7.44
C GLY A 71 7.10 -9.29 -8.07
N LYS A 72 6.57 -10.26 -7.30
CA LYS A 72 5.86 -11.43 -7.85
C LYS A 72 4.42 -11.13 -8.31
N TYR A 73 3.83 -10.04 -7.83
CA TYR A 73 2.43 -9.70 -8.08
C TYR A 73 2.33 -8.45 -8.92
N GLU A 74 1.76 -8.59 -10.09
CA GLU A 74 1.70 -7.53 -11.09
C GLU A 74 0.67 -6.46 -10.74
N SER A 75 1.04 -5.21 -11.02
CA SER A 75 0.17 -4.06 -11.04
C SER A 75 0.24 -3.41 -12.41
N TYR A 76 -0.91 -3.15 -13.01
CA TYR A 76 -1.01 -2.47 -14.30
C TYR A 76 -1.50 -1.05 -14.07
N LEU A 77 -0.64 -0.08 -14.38
CA LEU A 77 -0.86 1.33 -14.14
C LEU A 77 -1.26 2.07 -15.43
N ASN A 78 -1.71 3.30 -15.28
CA ASN A 78 -2.00 4.23 -16.38
C ASN A 78 -3.11 3.81 -17.36
N ILE A 79 -3.96 2.84 -16.99
CA ILE A 79 -5.03 2.35 -17.85
C ILE A 79 -6.15 3.41 -17.94
N LYS A 80 -6.68 3.64 -19.12
CA LYS A 80 -7.84 4.53 -19.31
C LYS A 80 -9.11 3.81 -18.82
N TYR A 81 -9.95 4.51 -18.06
CA TYR A 81 -11.17 3.98 -17.46
C TYR A 81 -12.17 3.37 -18.46
N ASN A 82 -12.14 3.80 -19.72
CA ASN A 82 -13.02 3.38 -20.80
C ASN A 82 -12.37 2.46 -21.82
N ASP A 83 -11.11 2.10 -21.65
CA ASP A 83 -10.45 1.09 -22.50
C ASP A 83 -10.79 -0.32 -22.00
N VAL A 84 -11.99 -0.77 -22.35
CA VAL A 84 -12.53 -2.06 -21.92
C VAL A 84 -11.68 -3.26 -22.38
N ASN A 85 -11.01 -3.13 -23.54
CA ASN A 85 -10.16 -4.19 -24.09
C ASN A 85 -8.87 -4.30 -23.28
N GLU A 86 -8.22 -3.17 -22.98
CA GLU A 86 -7.02 -3.16 -22.14
C GLU A 86 -7.34 -3.66 -20.73
N ILE A 87 -8.43 -3.18 -20.12
CA ILE A 87 -8.88 -3.60 -18.79
C ILE A 87 -9.05 -5.13 -18.76
N ASP A 88 -9.80 -5.70 -19.70
CA ASP A 88 -10.03 -7.15 -19.78
C ASP A 88 -8.73 -7.94 -19.96
N LEU A 89 -7.85 -7.47 -20.85
CA LEU A 89 -6.56 -8.11 -21.09
C LEU A 89 -5.70 -8.14 -19.80
N LYS A 90 -5.64 -7.03 -19.05
CA LYS A 90 -4.86 -6.96 -17.81
C LYS A 90 -5.46 -7.85 -16.71
N ILE A 91 -6.78 -7.90 -16.57
CA ILE A 91 -7.45 -8.80 -15.62
C ILE A 91 -7.17 -10.26 -15.96
N LYS A 92 -7.23 -10.64 -17.24
CA LYS A 92 -6.87 -11.99 -17.69
C LYS A 92 -5.41 -12.33 -17.40
N ARG A 93 -4.48 -11.38 -17.57
CA ARG A 93 -3.07 -11.60 -17.22
C ARG A 93 -2.93 -11.85 -15.73
N LEU A 94 -3.54 -11.01 -14.87
CA LEU A 94 -3.52 -11.23 -13.42
C LEU A 94 -4.08 -12.61 -13.03
N SER A 95 -5.15 -13.07 -13.67
CA SER A 95 -5.73 -14.38 -13.35
C SER A 95 -4.81 -15.55 -13.64
N ARG A 96 -3.85 -15.40 -14.56
CA ARG A 96 -2.86 -16.44 -14.93
C ARG A 96 -1.67 -16.53 -13.96
N LEU A 97 -1.49 -15.52 -13.09
CA LEU A 97 -0.40 -15.52 -12.10
C LEU A 97 -0.60 -16.57 -10.99
N LYS A 98 -1.76 -17.17 -10.91
CA LYS A 98 -2.09 -18.18 -9.92
C LYS A 98 -2.78 -19.38 -10.58
N ASN A 99 -2.33 -20.58 -10.25
CA ASN A 99 -2.89 -21.83 -10.80
C ASN A 99 -4.36 -22.02 -10.42
N GLN A 100 -4.80 -21.46 -9.30
CA GLN A 100 -6.18 -21.55 -8.85
C GLN A 100 -6.67 -20.17 -8.40
N ILE A 101 -7.59 -19.58 -9.17
CA ILE A 101 -8.17 -18.25 -8.90
C ILE A 101 -9.52 -18.31 -8.16
N ARG A 102 -9.99 -19.53 -7.83
CA ARG A 102 -11.27 -19.69 -7.11
C ARG A 102 -11.20 -19.03 -5.75
N GLY A 103 -12.11 -18.09 -5.50
CA GLY A 103 -12.14 -17.30 -4.28
C GLY A 103 -11.18 -16.11 -4.26
N GLU A 104 -10.28 -15.99 -5.25
CA GLU A 104 -9.32 -14.90 -5.33
C GLU A 104 -9.90 -13.62 -5.93
N ASN A 105 -9.28 -12.49 -5.59
CA ASN A 105 -9.75 -11.18 -5.98
C ASN A 105 -8.66 -10.38 -6.71
N PHE A 106 -9.10 -9.41 -7.47
CA PHE A 106 -8.32 -8.26 -7.90
C PHE A 106 -9.05 -6.97 -7.49
N PHE A 107 -8.38 -5.85 -7.59
CA PHE A 107 -9.04 -4.57 -7.40
C PHE A 107 -8.62 -3.56 -8.45
N VAL A 108 -9.54 -2.67 -8.73
CA VAL A 108 -9.34 -1.51 -9.59
C VAL A 108 -9.33 -0.29 -8.68
N GLN A 109 -8.32 0.56 -8.82
CA GLN A 109 -8.12 1.74 -8.00
C GLN A 109 -7.87 2.97 -8.86
N GLU A 110 -8.39 4.12 -8.44
CA GLU A 110 -8.08 5.42 -9.07
C GLU A 110 -6.60 5.75 -8.89
N MET A 111 -5.94 6.18 -9.96
CA MET A 111 -4.58 6.70 -9.88
C MET A 111 -4.55 8.09 -9.22
N VAL A 112 -3.56 8.29 -8.37
CA VAL A 112 -3.30 9.60 -7.77
C VAL A 112 -2.78 10.55 -8.85
N LYS A 113 -3.44 11.71 -8.98
CA LYS A 113 -3.05 12.76 -9.92
C LYS A 113 -2.02 13.71 -9.30
N ASP A 114 -1.22 14.33 -10.18
CA ASP A 114 -0.27 15.39 -9.81
C ASP A 114 0.65 15.00 -8.65
N VAL A 115 1.15 13.77 -8.69
CA VAL A 115 2.08 13.27 -7.67
C VAL A 115 3.34 14.15 -7.66
N SER A 116 3.70 14.62 -6.47
CA SER A 116 4.93 15.34 -6.19
C SER A 116 6.05 14.38 -5.79
N PHE A 117 5.72 13.44 -4.91
CA PHE A 117 6.60 12.35 -4.51
C PHE A 117 5.79 11.17 -3.99
N SER A 118 6.39 10.00 -4.00
CA SER A 118 5.78 8.77 -3.51
C SER A 118 6.81 7.91 -2.81
N GLY A 119 6.35 6.92 -2.04
CA GLY A 119 7.29 6.11 -1.28
C GLY A 119 6.64 5.05 -0.42
N VAL A 120 7.47 4.53 0.47
CA VAL A 120 7.11 3.54 1.47
C VAL A 120 7.52 4.06 2.84
N VAL A 121 6.62 3.93 3.81
CA VAL A 121 6.93 4.14 5.23
C VAL A 121 7.03 2.78 5.90
N LEU A 122 8.16 2.53 6.52
CA LEU A 122 8.35 1.40 7.42
C LEU A 122 8.35 1.92 8.85
N THR A 123 7.52 1.36 9.71
CA THR A 123 7.46 1.74 11.13
C THR A 123 8.47 0.98 11.99
N ARG A 124 9.34 0.22 11.31
CA ARG A 124 10.49 -0.46 11.89
C ARG A 124 11.69 -0.41 10.94
N ASN A 125 12.87 -0.37 11.50
CA ASN A 125 14.09 -0.69 10.76
C ASN A 125 14.08 -2.20 10.46
N LEU A 126 14.25 -2.60 9.19
CA LEU A 126 14.20 -4.02 8.79
C LEU A 126 15.47 -4.81 9.13
N GLU A 127 16.57 -4.15 9.45
CA GLU A 127 17.83 -4.81 9.82
C GLU A 127 17.82 -5.31 11.27
N ASN A 128 17.38 -4.46 12.19
CA ASN A 128 17.39 -4.72 13.63
C ASN A 128 16.01 -4.69 14.30
N TYR A 129 14.96 -4.38 13.54
CA TYR A 129 13.56 -4.28 13.97
C TYR A 129 13.29 -3.26 15.09
N THR A 130 14.16 -2.28 15.28
CA THR A 130 13.89 -1.16 16.20
C THR A 130 12.72 -0.31 15.69
N LYS A 131 11.93 0.25 16.62
CA LYS A 131 10.82 1.15 16.30
C LYS A 131 11.36 2.47 15.76
N CYS A 132 10.91 2.84 14.59
CA CYS A 132 11.21 4.11 13.93
C CYS A 132 10.14 4.40 12.88
N ILE A 133 10.11 5.59 12.32
CA ILE A 133 9.41 5.91 11.09
C ILE A 133 10.46 6.19 10.04
N ASN A 134 10.68 5.20 9.17
CA ASN A 134 11.61 5.29 8.05
C ASN A 134 10.82 5.53 6.76
N ILE A 135 10.99 6.69 6.14
CA ILE A 135 10.32 7.10 4.91
C ILE A 135 11.33 6.97 3.77
N ASN A 136 11.15 5.96 2.93
CA ASN A 136 11.87 5.81 1.68
C ASN A 136 11.02 6.42 0.57
N PHE A 137 11.54 7.40 -0.15
CA PHE A 137 10.74 8.15 -1.11
C PHE A 137 11.52 8.47 -2.38
N PHE A 138 10.77 8.73 -3.43
CA PHE A 138 11.24 9.19 -4.73
C PHE A 138 10.58 10.53 -5.07
N ASP A 139 11.38 11.54 -5.36
CA ASP A 139 10.91 12.85 -5.86
C ASP A 139 10.65 12.72 -7.37
N GLY A 140 9.39 12.63 -7.77
CA GLY A 140 9.04 12.52 -9.18
C GLY A 140 7.58 12.12 -9.43
N LYS A 141 7.18 12.21 -10.69
CA LYS A 141 5.80 11.91 -11.12
C LYS A 141 5.48 10.41 -11.18
N ASN A 142 6.47 9.55 -11.01
CA ASN A 142 6.33 8.13 -11.25
C ASN A 142 6.17 7.36 -9.93
N THR A 143 4.97 6.86 -9.66
CA THR A 143 4.67 6.05 -8.48
C THR A 143 5.27 4.64 -8.55
N GLU A 144 5.73 4.19 -9.72
CA GLU A 144 6.34 2.87 -9.92
C GLU A 144 7.78 2.79 -9.42
N ALA A 145 8.46 3.93 -9.36
CA ALA A 145 9.89 4.00 -9.08
C ALA A 145 10.27 3.38 -7.74
N VAL A 146 9.43 3.53 -6.72
CA VAL A 146 9.69 3.03 -5.36
C VAL A 146 9.47 1.52 -5.25
N THR A 147 8.47 0.99 -5.95
CA THR A 147 8.13 -0.44 -5.89
C THR A 147 8.96 -1.30 -6.84
N SER A 148 9.56 -0.69 -7.88
CA SER A 148 10.37 -1.41 -8.88
C SER A 148 11.85 -1.53 -8.52
N GLY A 149 12.34 -0.82 -7.49
CA GLY A 149 13.76 -0.82 -7.09
C GLY A 149 14.74 -0.26 -8.14
N LYS A 150 14.25 0.39 -9.20
CA LYS A 150 15.04 0.83 -10.37
C LYS A 150 15.55 2.28 -10.30
N THR A 151 15.26 3.01 -9.23
CA THR A 151 15.60 4.43 -9.08
C THR A 151 16.22 4.69 -7.72
N GLU A 152 17.15 5.63 -7.65
CA GLU A 152 17.69 6.11 -6.37
C GLU A 152 16.56 6.64 -5.48
N THR A 153 16.35 5.95 -4.37
CA THR A 153 15.42 6.36 -3.33
C THR A 153 16.17 7.16 -2.27
N LYS A 154 15.56 8.25 -1.82
CA LYS A 154 16.01 8.99 -0.65
C LYS A 154 15.36 8.41 0.59
N SER A 155 16.07 8.41 1.70
CA SER A 155 15.56 7.90 2.97
C SER A 155 15.66 8.97 4.06
N ILE A 156 14.64 9.04 4.91
CA ILE A 156 14.66 9.83 6.12
C ILE A 156 14.07 9.02 7.27
N LEU A 157 14.74 9.08 8.42
CA LEU A 157 14.39 8.28 9.59
C LEU A 157 14.07 9.19 10.78
N PHE A 158 12.98 8.89 11.47
CA PHE A 158 12.55 9.55 12.70
C PHE A 158 12.36 8.52 13.81
N PHE A 159 12.82 8.85 15.00
CA PHE A 159 12.48 8.10 16.21
C PHE A 159 11.23 8.69 16.90
N GLU A 160 10.66 7.94 17.82
CA GLU A 160 9.38 8.30 18.46
C GLU A 160 9.39 9.68 19.14
N ASN A 161 10.56 10.10 19.63
CA ASN A 161 10.77 11.37 20.33
C ASN A 161 11.13 12.56 19.41
N ASP A 162 11.28 12.32 18.10
CA ASP A 162 11.73 13.33 17.14
C ASP A 162 10.60 14.20 16.55
N ARG A 163 9.40 14.17 17.14
CA ARG A 163 8.21 14.87 16.62
C ARG A 163 8.48 16.33 16.21
N PHE A 164 9.30 17.03 16.96
CA PHE A 164 9.60 18.45 16.70
C PHE A 164 10.67 18.66 15.60
N LYS A 165 11.31 17.59 15.14
CA LYS A 165 12.35 17.62 14.10
C LYS A 165 11.87 17.19 12.73
N ILE A 166 10.56 16.87 12.58
CA ILE A 166 10.02 16.38 11.32
C ILE A 166 9.94 17.54 10.32
N PRO A 167 10.63 17.46 9.17
CA PRO A 167 10.54 18.49 8.14
C PRO A 167 9.10 18.65 7.66
N LYS A 168 8.67 19.88 7.38
CA LYS A 168 7.30 20.22 6.95
C LYS A 168 6.81 19.35 5.79
N LYS A 169 7.71 18.98 4.86
CA LYS A 169 7.42 18.08 3.73
C LYS A 169 6.82 16.73 4.16
N PHE A 170 7.26 16.18 5.31
CA PHE A 170 6.88 14.83 5.78
C PHE A 170 5.85 14.86 6.91
N LEU A 171 5.49 16.03 7.43
CA LEU A 171 4.60 16.13 8.59
C LEU A 171 3.23 15.46 8.32
N ASN A 172 2.62 15.69 7.16
CA ASN A 172 1.33 15.10 6.83
C ASN A 172 1.42 13.56 6.73
N ILE A 173 2.52 13.02 6.22
CA ILE A 173 2.75 11.57 6.16
C ILE A 173 2.87 11.02 7.58
N TYR A 174 3.69 11.65 8.41
CA TYR A 174 3.87 11.25 9.81
C TYR A 174 2.53 11.21 10.56
N LEU A 175 1.72 12.25 10.44
CA LEU A 175 0.41 12.31 11.09
C LEU A 175 -0.54 11.22 10.57
N CYS A 176 -0.52 10.97 9.26
CA CYS A 176 -1.31 9.91 8.64
C CYS A 176 -0.87 8.52 9.14
N VAL A 177 0.44 8.26 9.24
CA VAL A 177 0.99 7.01 9.78
C VAL A 177 0.59 6.79 11.24
N LYS A 178 0.69 7.83 12.07
CA LYS A 178 0.26 7.75 13.49
C LYS A 178 -1.23 7.44 13.60
N GLU A 179 -2.07 8.05 12.75
CA GLU A 179 -3.51 7.76 12.69
C GLU A 179 -3.77 6.30 12.30
N ILE A 180 -3.05 5.77 11.29
CA ILE A 180 -3.19 4.37 10.86
C ILE A 180 -2.79 3.40 11.98
N ILE A 181 -1.66 3.65 12.66
CA ILE A 181 -1.22 2.85 13.81
C ILE A 181 -2.32 2.82 14.90
N GLN A 182 -2.86 3.99 15.23
CA GLN A 182 -3.91 4.11 16.23
C GLN A 182 -5.19 3.39 15.81
N PHE A 183 -5.62 3.57 14.56
CA PHE A 183 -6.84 2.96 14.03
C PHE A 183 -6.74 1.43 13.95
N THR A 184 -5.59 0.91 13.52
CA THR A 184 -5.39 -0.54 13.36
C THR A 184 -4.96 -1.24 14.64
N ASN A 185 -4.54 -0.49 15.65
CA ASN A 185 -3.86 -0.98 16.86
C ASN A 185 -2.64 -1.87 16.51
N GLU A 186 -1.97 -1.58 15.39
CA GLU A 186 -0.80 -2.31 14.92
C GLU A 186 0.38 -1.34 14.73
N PRO A 187 1.45 -1.46 15.52
CA PRO A 187 2.60 -0.56 15.44
C PRO A 187 3.56 -0.88 14.29
N ASP A 188 3.50 -2.11 13.74
CA ASP A 188 4.50 -2.65 12.85
C ASP A 188 3.98 -2.69 11.40
N LEU A 189 4.12 -1.57 10.69
CA LEU A 189 3.48 -1.35 9.39
C LEU A 189 4.48 -1.01 8.28
N ASP A 190 4.15 -1.54 7.10
CA ASP A 190 4.69 -1.19 5.79
C ASP A 190 3.57 -0.49 5.00
N ILE A 191 3.75 0.80 4.68
CA ILE A 191 2.72 1.67 4.13
C ILE A 191 3.20 2.29 2.82
N GLU A 192 2.58 1.95 1.70
CA GLU A 192 2.81 2.62 0.42
C GLU A 192 1.97 3.91 0.35
N PHE A 193 2.59 5.00 -0.06
CA PHE A 193 1.92 6.29 -0.16
C PHE A 193 2.30 7.08 -1.42
N ALA A 194 1.46 8.05 -1.77
CA ALA A 194 1.77 9.11 -2.72
C ALA A 194 1.29 10.45 -2.17
N VAL A 195 2.07 11.50 -2.39
CA VAL A 195 1.72 12.87 -2.02
C VAL A 195 1.57 13.69 -3.30
N ASN A 196 0.45 14.38 -3.44
CA ASN A 196 0.24 15.24 -4.60
C ASN A 196 0.85 16.64 -4.37
N LYS A 197 0.88 17.47 -5.42
CA LYS A 197 1.41 18.85 -5.37
C LYS A 197 0.74 19.75 -4.30
N LYS A 198 -0.48 19.40 -3.86
CA LYS A 198 -1.21 20.11 -2.81
C LYS A 198 -0.87 19.61 -1.40
N GLY A 199 0.06 18.64 -1.26
CA GLY A 199 0.45 18.07 0.01
C GLY A 199 -0.53 17.01 0.56
N LEU A 200 -1.54 16.60 -0.21
CA LEU A 200 -2.49 15.57 0.20
C LEU A 200 -1.85 14.18 0.10
N VAL A 201 -1.83 13.48 1.21
CA VAL A 201 -1.34 12.09 1.31
C VAL A 201 -2.42 11.13 0.84
N SER A 202 -2.05 10.24 -0.06
CA SER A 202 -2.87 9.10 -0.51
C SER A 202 -2.21 7.81 -0.08
N ILE A 203 -2.93 6.95 0.64
CA ILE A 203 -2.45 5.63 1.07
C ILE A 203 -2.81 4.61 -0.01
N LEU A 204 -1.81 3.91 -0.52
CA LEU A 204 -1.93 2.99 -1.65
C LEU A 204 -1.92 1.53 -1.21
N GLN A 205 -1.28 1.24 -0.08
CA GLN A 205 -1.23 -0.08 0.54
C GLN A 205 -0.86 0.04 2.01
N VAL A 206 -1.38 -0.85 2.85
CA VAL A 206 -0.95 -1.03 4.25
C VAL A 206 -0.79 -2.51 4.52
N ARG A 207 0.37 -2.89 5.03
CA ARG A 207 0.71 -4.26 5.42
C ARG A 207 1.31 -4.29 6.81
N LYS A 208 1.20 -5.44 7.46
CA LYS A 208 1.90 -5.71 8.71
C LYS A 208 3.33 -6.16 8.43
N ILE A 209 4.31 -5.58 9.14
CA ILE A 209 5.68 -6.08 9.14
C ILE A 209 5.75 -7.34 10.02
N VAL A 210 6.29 -8.42 9.46
CA VAL A 210 6.49 -9.66 10.21
C VAL A 210 7.85 -9.63 10.89
N ILE A 211 7.83 -9.55 12.22
CA ILE A 211 9.05 -9.55 13.03
C ILE A 211 9.47 -10.99 13.33
N PRO A 212 10.66 -11.44 12.92
CA PRO A 212 11.18 -12.74 13.27
C PRO A 212 11.26 -12.94 14.79
N LYS A 213 10.99 -14.17 15.26
CA LYS A 213 10.95 -14.50 16.70
C LYS A 213 12.20 -14.06 17.47
N LYS A 214 13.39 -14.16 16.86
CA LYS A 214 14.67 -13.74 17.47
C LYS A 214 14.71 -12.26 17.87
N TYR A 215 14.00 -11.39 17.15
CA TYR A 215 13.96 -9.95 17.44
C TYR A 215 12.80 -9.52 18.34
N LYS A 216 11.83 -10.40 18.61
CA LYS A 216 10.72 -10.09 19.53
C LYS A 216 11.16 -9.91 20.98
N LYS A 217 12.26 -10.56 21.39
CA LYS A 217 12.83 -10.45 22.75
C LYS A 217 13.65 -9.16 22.95
N ILE A 218 14.28 -8.61 21.90
CA ILE A 218 15.19 -7.45 21.99
C ILE A 218 14.43 -6.15 22.33
N ASN A 219 13.14 -6.07 22.04
CA ASN A 219 12.33 -4.86 22.30
C ASN A 219 12.03 -4.55 23.77
N LEU A 220 12.39 -5.43 24.71
CA LEU A 220 12.21 -5.20 26.15
C LEU A 220 13.41 -4.48 26.79
N ASP A 221 14.62 -4.61 26.23
CA ASP A 221 15.84 -4.11 26.86
C ASP A 221 16.23 -2.68 26.48
N TYR A 222 15.78 -2.16 25.33
CA TYR A 222 16.11 -0.79 24.91
C TYR A 222 15.49 0.32 25.76
N LYS A 223 14.43 0.05 26.51
CA LYS A 223 13.91 1.00 27.50
C LYS A 223 14.88 1.26 28.66
N ASN A 224 15.73 0.29 28.96
CA ASN A 224 16.66 0.38 30.10
C ASN A 224 18.06 0.92 29.72
N LEU A 225 18.39 1.00 28.44
CA LEU A 225 19.71 1.47 27.98
C LEU A 225 19.82 3.01 27.80
N PHE A 226 18.69 3.73 27.82
CA PHE A 226 18.63 5.20 27.67
C PHE A 226 18.09 5.92 28.92
N LEU A 227 18.02 5.26 30.07
CA LEU A 227 17.60 5.83 31.35
C LEU A 227 18.76 5.92 32.39
N ASN A 228 20.01 5.84 31.91
CA ASN A 228 21.20 6.16 32.73
C ASN A 228 21.95 7.32 32.13
#